data_33eeb55fe30a9e231e5db7437b8ff023
#
_entry.id   33eeb55fe30a9e231e5db7437b8ff023
#
_cell.length_a   1.000
_cell.length_b   1.000
_cell.length_c   1.000
_cell.angle_alpha   90.00
_cell.angle_beta   90.00
_cell.angle_gamma   90.00
#
_symmetry.space_group_name_H-M   'P 1'
#
loop_
_entity.id
_entity.type
_entity.pdbx_description
1 polymer ?
#
loop_
_entity_poly.entity_id
_entity_poly.type
_entity_poly.pdbx_seq_one_letter_code
_entity_poly.pdbx_strand_id
1 'polypeptide(L)'
;CGRPGTVGTRAGNFIVQNADLLIVLGCRMNIRMIGYNFGDFGKNAYKIVVDIDDAELNKPTVKVDYPVHADLRDFFKSVNEAEYEKNDSHKEWVDWCRQLDKKYPATLPEYYEDKDGLNPYVFTTKLFEELNEDDSVVCSNGAACVITFQAADIKKGQRLYTNSGCAAMGYGLPAAVGASVSEPDKRIICVEGDGSFMMNMQELQTIVYNNLDIKIFLINNNGYHSIRQTQTNLFKGQPYVGIGGGYGLSTPDFSRVIPAFDIPYYRIDRLDGINETIDEVINHKGPVFCEVVVDWHQNFAPKSSSKVLPDGKIVSAAVDDMAPFLDREEYESNHLA
;
A
#
# COMPACT_ATOMS: atom_id res chain seq x y z
N CYS A 1 -9.80 -0.15 -11.18
CA CYS A 1 -9.89 -1.54 -10.74
C CYS A 1 -8.51 -2.01 -10.25
N GLY A 2 -8.28 -1.94 -8.95
CA GLY A 2 -7.08 -2.43 -8.30
C GLY A 2 -5.79 -1.63 -8.55
N ARG A 3 -4.69 -2.10 -8.00
CA ARG A 3 -3.34 -1.53 -8.13
C ARG A 3 -2.37 -2.62 -8.57
N PRO A 4 -1.65 -2.47 -9.70
CA PRO A 4 -0.66 -3.46 -10.12
C PRO A 4 0.61 -3.39 -9.26
N GLY A 5 1.35 -4.48 -9.17
CA GLY A 5 2.65 -4.52 -8.56
C GLY A 5 2.92 -5.71 -7.66
N THR A 6 4.14 -5.77 -7.14
CA THR A 6 4.63 -6.87 -6.28
C THR A 6 3.88 -7.01 -4.95
N VAL A 7 3.25 -5.94 -4.51
CA VAL A 7 2.33 -5.85 -3.36
C VAL A 7 1.04 -5.14 -3.79
N GLY A 8 0.69 -5.27 -5.05
CA GLY A 8 -0.58 -4.79 -5.61
C GLY A 8 -1.75 -5.72 -5.27
N THR A 9 -2.88 -5.47 -5.91
CA THR A 9 -4.04 -6.36 -5.81
C THR A 9 -4.02 -7.43 -6.91
N ARG A 10 -4.65 -8.58 -6.69
CA ARG A 10 -4.79 -9.61 -7.73
C ARG A 10 -5.47 -9.06 -8.97
N ALA A 11 -6.60 -8.36 -8.78
CA ALA A 11 -7.33 -7.74 -9.88
C ALA A 11 -6.45 -6.81 -10.70
N GLY A 12 -5.73 -5.88 -10.06
CA GLY A 12 -4.83 -4.94 -10.75
C GLY A 12 -3.75 -5.64 -11.58
N ASN A 13 -3.19 -6.72 -11.05
CA ASN A 13 -2.18 -7.49 -11.77
C ASN A 13 -2.75 -8.30 -12.93
N PHE A 14 -3.89 -8.99 -12.76
CA PHE A 14 -4.56 -9.67 -13.87
C PHE A 14 -4.97 -8.70 -14.97
N ILE A 15 -5.51 -7.53 -14.62
CA ILE A 15 -5.92 -6.51 -15.59
C ILE A 15 -4.74 -6.05 -16.44
N VAL A 16 -3.61 -5.72 -15.81
CA VAL A 16 -2.42 -5.29 -16.56
C VAL A 16 -1.87 -6.39 -17.46
N GLN A 17 -1.86 -7.64 -16.99
CA GLN A 17 -1.32 -8.77 -17.76
C GLN A 17 -2.20 -9.19 -18.94
N ASN A 18 -3.50 -8.90 -18.88
CA ASN A 18 -4.47 -9.21 -19.95
C ASN A 18 -4.72 -8.04 -20.91
N ALA A 19 -4.17 -6.86 -20.64
CA ALA A 19 -4.38 -5.70 -21.51
C ALA A 19 -3.64 -5.88 -22.84
N ASP A 20 -4.29 -5.50 -23.95
CA ASP A 20 -3.70 -5.39 -25.28
C ASP A 20 -3.05 -4.01 -25.53
N LEU A 21 -3.52 -2.99 -24.81
CA LEU A 21 -3.00 -1.64 -24.79
C LEU A 21 -2.78 -1.14 -23.37
N LEU A 22 -1.57 -0.68 -23.06
CA LEU A 22 -1.23 0.02 -21.83
C LEU A 22 -0.84 1.46 -22.14
N ILE A 23 -1.60 2.41 -21.60
CA ILE A 23 -1.27 3.83 -21.65
C ILE A 23 -0.74 4.22 -20.26
N VAL A 24 0.55 4.55 -20.19
CA VAL A 24 1.27 4.85 -18.97
C VAL A 24 1.54 6.35 -18.91
N LEU A 25 0.94 7.04 -17.95
CA LEU A 25 0.94 8.49 -17.87
C LEU A 25 1.70 8.99 -16.64
N GLY A 26 2.89 9.58 -16.83
CA GLY A 26 3.75 10.12 -15.77
C GLY A 26 4.09 9.09 -14.69
N CYS A 27 4.17 7.83 -15.07
CA CYS A 27 4.39 6.73 -14.17
C CYS A 27 5.71 6.03 -14.49
N ARG A 28 6.63 6.05 -13.54
CA ARG A 28 8.00 5.51 -13.71
C ARG A 28 8.06 4.00 -13.90
N MET A 29 6.97 3.27 -13.75
CA MET A 29 6.96 1.79 -13.81
C MET A 29 8.15 1.20 -13.04
N ASN A 30 8.26 1.56 -11.76
CA ASN A 30 9.35 1.11 -10.91
C ASN A 30 9.22 -0.38 -10.57
N ILE A 31 10.27 -0.97 -10.00
CA ILE A 31 10.34 -2.40 -9.69
C ILE A 31 9.21 -2.90 -8.79
N ARG A 32 8.63 -2.03 -7.95
CA ARG A 32 7.48 -2.39 -7.11
C ARG A 32 6.23 -2.60 -7.95
N MET A 33 6.09 -1.91 -9.08
CA MET A 33 4.97 -2.06 -10.00
C MET A 33 5.17 -3.20 -10.99
N ILE A 34 6.34 -3.29 -11.61
CA ILE A 34 6.58 -4.23 -12.72
C ILE A 34 7.14 -5.59 -12.27
N GLY A 35 7.56 -5.72 -11.00
CA GLY A 35 8.22 -6.92 -10.50
C GLY A 35 9.67 -7.05 -10.99
N TYR A 36 10.26 -8.22 -10.76
CA TYR A 36 11.66 -8.50 -11.10
C TYR A 36 11.81 -9.14 -12.49
N ASN A 37 10.73 -9.63 -13.07
CA ASN A 37 10.71 -10.19 -14.43
C ASN A 37 10.16 -9.15 -15.40
N PHE A 38 11.01 -8.20 -15.79
CA PHE A 38 10.62 -7.03 -16.57
C PHE A 38 9.97 -7.37 -17.92
N GLY A 39 10.45 -8.44 -18.57
CA GLY A 39 9.92 -8.87 -19.86
C GLY A 39 8.54 -9.48 -19.82
N ASP A 40 8.06 -9.84 -18.63
CA ASP A 40 6.76 -10.47 -18.45
C ASP A 40 5.65 -9.45 -18.12
N PHE A 41 6.00 -8.23 -17.74
CA PHE A 41 5.04 -7.18 -17.40
C PHE A 41 4.28 -6.67 -18.62
N GLY A 42 2.98 -6.97 -18.68
CA GLY A 42 2.13 -6.59 -19.80
C GLY A 42 2.71 -7.07 -21.14
N LYS A 43 3.22 -8.31 -21.20
CA LYS A 43 4.00 -8.83 -22.34
C LYS A 43 3.26 -8.77 -23.67
N ASN A 44 1.94 -8.87 -23.63
CA ASN A 44 1.08 -8.86 -24.82
C ASN A 44 0.57 -7.45 -25.16
N ALA A 45 0.78 -6.47 -24.30
CA ALA A 45 0.26 -5.12 -24.48
C ALA A 45 1.19 -4.27 -25.36
N TYR A 46 0.60 -3.48 -26.26
CA TYR A 46 1.25 -2.33 -26.87
C TYR A 46 1.36 -1.20 -25.84
N LYS A 47 2.55 -0.67 -25.58
CA LYS A 47 2.81 0.25 -24.48
C LYS A 47 3.09 1.66 -24.98
N ILE A 48 2.13 2.56 -24.75
CA ILE A 48 2.30 4.01 -24.94
C ILE A 48 2.71 4.60 -23.58
N VAL A 49 3.89 5.21 -23.52
CA VAL A 49 4.40 5.79 -22.28
C VAL A 49 4.63 7.28 -22.46
N VAL A 50 3.97 8.08 -21.64
CA VAL A 50 4.11 9.54 -21.62
C VAL A 50 4.85 9.94 -20.36
N ASP A 51 6.02 10.53 -20.52
CA ASP A 51 6.82 11.03 -19.41
C ASP A 51 7.56 12.30 -19.80
N ILE A 52 7.83 13.17 -18.84
CA ILE A 52 8.63 14.39 -19.01
C ILE A 52 10.13 14.09 -19.00
N ASP A 53 10.53 12.95 -18.44
CA ASP A 53 11.92 12.50 -18.33
C ASP A 53 12.25 11.48 -19.43
N ASP A 54 13.09 11.89 -20.38
CA ASP A 54 13.55 11.02 -21.47
C ASP A 54 14.28 9.76 -20.95
N ALA A 55 14.94 9.84 -19.81
CA ALA A 55 15.61 8.68 -19.21
C ALA A 55 14.59 7.61 -18.76
N GLU A 56 13.40 7.99 -18.31
CA GLU A 56 12.33 7.04 -17.99
C GLU A 56 11.76 6.35 -19.24
N LEU A 57 11.69 7.06 -20.35
CA LEU A 57 11.23 6.51 -21.64
C LEU A 57 12.21 5.49 -22.24
N ASN A 58 13.52 5.65 -21.98
CA ASN A 58 14.60 4.87 -22.58
C ASN A 58 15.25 3.86 -21.61
N LYS A 59 14.75 3.70 -20.39
CA LYS A 59 15.36 2.79 -19.41
C LYS A 59 15.26 1.31 -19.85
N PRO A 60 16.27 0.48 -19.54
CA PRO A 60 16.38 -0.91 -20.02
C PRO A 60 15.56 -1.89 -19.15
N THR A 61 14.28 -1.60 -18.89
CA THR A 61 13.40 -2.47 -18.11
C THR A 61 12.21 -2.92 -18.96
N VAL A 62 11.07 -2.22 -18.89
CA VAL A 62 9.90 -2.55 -19.71
C VAL A 62 10.08 -1.98 -21.11
N LYS A 63 9.83 -2.79 -22.13
CA LYS A 63 9.82 -2.31 -23.52
C LYS A 63 8.72 -1.26 -23.69
N VAL A 64 9.08 -0.09 -24.18
CA VAL A 64 8.16 0.98 -24.58
C VAL A 64 7.97 0.87 -26.10
N ASP A 65 6.72 0.73 -26.57
CA ASP A 65 6.45 0.63 -28.01
C ASP A 65 6.25 2.01 -28.64
N TYR A 66 5.66 2.95 -27.90
CA TYR A 66 5.47 4.33 -28.33
C TYR A 66 5.81 5.31 -27.21
N PRO A 67 7.02 5.88 -27.20
CA PRO A 67 7.40 6.90 -26.22
C PRO A 67 6.85 8.26 -26.63
N VAL A 68 6.31 8.99 -25.64
CA VAL A 68 5.86 10.38 -25.78
C VAL A 68 6.59 11.23 -24.75
N HIS A 69 7.59 11.98 -25.21
CA HIS A 69 8.33 12.91 -24.35
C HIS A 69 7.55 14.23 -24.23
N ALA A 70 6.74 14.35 -23.18
CA ALA A 70 5.87 15.52 -22.98
C ALA A 70 5.50 15.69 -21.50
N ASP A 71 5.21 16.94 -21.11
CA ASP A 71 4.48 17.22 -19.88
C ASP A 71 3.04 16.71 -20.02
N LEU A 72 2.51 16.09 -18.97
CA LEU A 72 1.14 15.57 -18.97
C LEU A 72 0.09 16.65 -19.20
N ARG A 73 0.37 17.90 -18.83
CA ARG A 73 -0.54 19.03 -19.09
C ARG A 73 -0.72 19.24 -20.59
N ASP A 74 0.38 19.20 -21.34
CA ASP A 74 0.35 19.37 -22.80
C ASP A 74 -0.26 18.16 -23.49
N PHE A 75 0.07 16.95 -23.00
CA PHE A 75 -0.55 15.72 -23.48
C PHE A 75 -2.07 15.73 -23.31
N PHE A 76 -2.58 16.03 -22.10
CA PHE A 76 -4.02 16.08 -21.86
C PHE A 76 -4.71 17.21 -22.64
N LYS A 77 -4.05 18.36 -22.85
CA LYS A 77 -4.57 19.39 -23.71
C LYS A 77 -4.81 18.86 -25.13
N SER A 78 -3.82 18.22 -25.73
CA SER A 78 -3.93 17.64 -27.07
C SER A 78 -4.99 16.54 -27.16
N VAL A 79 -5.08 15.67 -26.13
CA VAL A 79 -6.11 14.61 -26.08
C VAL A 79 -7.52 15.18 -25.99
N ASN A 80 -7.71 16.24 -25.18
CA ASN A 80 -9.03 16.89 -25.03
C ASN A 80 -9.46 17.68 -26.27
N GLU A 81 -8.52 18.12 -27.09
CA GLU A 81 -8.77 18.80 -28.37
C GLU A 81 -9.00 17.79 -29.52
N ALA A 82 -8.65 16.51 -29.34
CA ALA A 82 -8.87 15.49 -30.34
C ALA A 82 -10.34 15.11 -30.45
N GLU A 83 -10.83 14.98 -31.67
CA GLU A 83 -12.15 14.43 -31.93
C GLU A 83 -12.14 12.92 -31.60
N TYR A 84 -13.00 12.50 -30.69
CA TYR A 84 -13.14 11.10 -30.29
C TYR A 84 -14.62 10.70 -30.27
N GLU A 85 -14.96 9.70 -31.07
CA GLU A 85 -16.28 9.09 -31.03
C GLU A 85 -16.35 8.05 -29.91
N LYS A 86 -17.21 8.33 -28.91
CA LYS A 86 -17.50 7.35 -27.86
C LYS A 86 -18.19 6.13 -28.48
N ASN A 87 -17.67 4.95 -28.20
CA ASN A 87 -18.30 3.69 -28.56
C ASN A 87 -18.27 2.72 -27.37
N ASP A 88 -19.05 1.66 -27.44
CA ASP A 88 -19.18 0.66 -26.39
C ASP A 88 -18.19 -0.51 -26.56
N SER A 89 -17.17 -0.37 -27.40
CA SER A 89 -16.21 -1.46 -27.70
C SER A 89 -15.46 -1.99 -26.46
N HIS A 90 -15.32 -1.14 -25.42
CA HIS A 90 -14.61 -1.52 -24.19
C HIS A 90 -15.53 -1.98 -23.06
N LYS A 91 -16.83 -2.07 -23.28
CA LYS A 91 -17.80 -2.38 -22.22
C LYS A 91 -17.52 -3.75 -21.58
N GLU A 92 -17.32 -4.77 -22.39
CA GLU A 92 -17.04 -6.14 -21.91
C GLU A 92 -15.74 -6.18 -21.08
N TRP A 93 -14.70 -5.48 -21.55
CA TRP A 93 -13.45 -5.33 -20.83
C TRP A 93 -13.64 -4.65 -19.46
N VAL A 94 -14.37 -3.53 -19.43
CA VAL A 94 -14.65 -2.82 -18.17
C VAL A 94 -15.46 -3.66 -17.20
N ASP A 95 -16.45 -4.40 -17.70
CA ASP A 95 -17.29 -5.28 -16.87
C ASP A 95 -16.46 -6.46 -16.32
N TRP A 96 -15.58 -7.04 -17.12
CA TRP A 96 -14.64 -8.06 -16.66
C TRP A 96 -13.67 -7.53 -15.59
N CYS A 97 -13.07 -6.33 -15.79
CA CYS A 97 -12.22 -5.69 -14.79
C CYS A 97 -12.94 -5.49 -13.44
N ARG A 98 -14.20 -5.05 -13.48
CA ARG A 98 -15.03 -4.87 -12.29
C ARG A 98 -15.37 -6.20 -11.61
N GLN A 99 -15.57 -7.25 -12.38
CA GLN A 99 -15.82 -8.60 -11.84
C GLN A 99 -14.57 -9.12 -11.10
N LEU A 100 -13.38 -8.93 -11.67
CA LEU A 100 -12.12 -9.29 -11.00
C LEU A 100 -11.92 -8.54 -9.68
N ASP A 101 -12.20 -7.25 -9.66
CA ASP A 101 -12.07 -6.41 -8.47
C ASP A 101 -12.99 -6.90 -7.34
N LYS A 102 -14.22 -7.29 -7.68
CA LYS A 102 -15.16 -7.90 -6.74
C LYS A 102 -14.77 -9.32 -6.31
N LYS A 103 -14.20 -10.11 -7.23
CA LYS A 103 -13.77 -11.48 -6.96
C LYS A 103 -12.59 -11.55 -5.99
N TYR A 104 -11.70 -10.58 -6.06
CA TYR A 104 -10.45 -10.55 -5.31
C TYR A 104 -10.30 -9.30 -4.44
N PRO A 105 -11.17 -9.09 -3.44
CA PRO A 105 -11.02 -7.97 -2.52
C PRO A 105 -9.71 -8.08 -1.73
N ALA A 106 -9.13 -6.94 -1.34
CA ALA A 106 -7.92 -6.93 -0.54
C ALA A 106 -8.19 -7.37 0.92
N THR A 107 -9.36 -6.98 1.45
CA THR A 107 -9.83 -7.38 2.78
C THR A 107 -10.82 -8.51 2.61
N LEU A 108 -10.41 -9.71 3.04
CA LEU A 108 -11.21 -10.92 2.89
C LEU A 108 -12.28 -11.02 3.99
N PRO A 109 -13.45 -11.67 3.72
CA PRO A 109 -14.49 -11.85 4.74
C PRO A 109 -14.01 -12.53 6.02
N GLU A 110 -13.13 -13.52 5.90
CA GLU A 110 -12.56 -14.25 7.04
C GLU A 110 -11.66 -13.39 7.95
N TYR A 111 -11.17 -12.24 7.46
CA TYR A 111 -10.37 -11.32 8.26
C TYR A 111 -11.17 -10.61 9.34
N TYR A 112 -12.51 -10.62 9.23
CA TYR A 112 -13.41 -10.05 10.25
C TYR A 112 -13.72 -11.02 11.40
N GLU A 113 -13.20 -12.26 11.39
CA GLU A 113 -13.48 -13.24 12.43
C GLU A 113 -12.73 -12.98 13.76
N ASP A 114 -11.70 -12.11 13.76
CA ASP A 114 -10.93 -11.63 14.94
C ASP A 114 -10.43 -12.75 15.87
N LYS A 115 -10.08 -13.90 15.29
CA LYS A 115 -9.69 -15.10 16.05
C LYS A 115 -8.33 -14.97 16.76
N ASP A 116 -7.38 -14.32 16.09
CA ASP A 116 -5.99 -14.18 16.51
C ASP A 116 -5.64 -12.72 16.84
N GLY A 117 -6.64 -11.87 17.04
CA GLY A 117 -6.54 -10.43 17.22
C GLY A 117 -6.94 -9.63 15.98
N LEU A 118 -6.95 -8.32 16.10
CA LEU A 118 -7.41 -7.41 15.05
C LEU A 118 -6.60 -7.57 13.77
N ASN A 119 -7.28 -7.87 12.66
CA ASN A 119 -6.63 -7.96 11.38
C ASN A 119 -6.28 -6.55 10.83
N PRO A 120 -5.02 -6.29 10.42
CA PRO A 120 -4.61 -4.96 9.95
C PRO A 120 -5.29 -4.51 8.65
N TYR A 121 -5.77 -5.44 7.80
CA TYR A 121 -6.58 -5.10 6.62
C TYR A 121 -7.96 -4.58 7.03
N VAL A 122 -8.59 -5.22 8.02
CA VAL A 122 -9.87 -4.79 8.57
C VAL A 122 -9.74 -3.40 9.19
N PHE A 123 -8.70 -3.17 10.02
CA PHE A 123 -8.44 -1.83 10.56
C PHE A 123 -8.32 -0.79 9.44
N THR A 124 -7.53 -1.07 8.40
CA THR A 124 -7.33 -0.14 7.30
C THR A 124 -8.64 0.17 6.56
N THR A 125 -9.45 -0.87 6.28
CA THR A 125 -10.76 -0.69 5.66
C THR A 125 -11.65 0.21 6.53
N LYS A 126 -11.74 -0.07 7.83
CA LYS A 126 -12.54 0.72 8.77
C LYS A 126 -12.05 2.17 8.88
N LEU A 127 -10.74 2.38 8.92
CA LEU A 127 -10.19 3.73 8.92
C LEU A 127 -10.63 4.51 7.66
N PHE A 128 -10.49 3.92 6.46
CA PHE A 128 -10.85 4.61 5.22
C PHE A 128 -12.36 4.78 5.01
N GLU A 129 -13.20 3.94 5.63
CA GLU A 129 -14.65 4.16 5.71
C GLU A 129 -14.99 5.47 6.45
N GLU A 130 -14.27 5.78 7.54
CA GLU A 130 -14.52 6.96 8.40
C GLU A 130 -13.82 8.25 7.89
N LEU A 131 -12.79 8.15 7.05
CA LEU A 131 -12.11 9.33 6.51
C LEU A 131 -13.02 10.12 5.55
N ASN A 132 -12.87 11.45 5.55
CA ASN A 132 -13.60 12.33 4.66
C ASN A 132 -12.92 12.47 3.30
N GLU A 133 -13.66 13.01 2.32
CA GLU A 133 -13.06 13.60 1.11
C GLU A 133 -12.02 14.65 1.54
N ASP A 134 -10.98 14.83 0.72
CA ASP A 134 -9.88 15.77 0.95
C ASP A 134 -8.93 15.49 2.13
N ASP A 135 -9.13 14.45 2.95
CA ASP A 135 -8.15 14.06 3.97
C ASP A 135 -6.80 13.65 3.34
N SER A 136 -5.70 13.99 4.01
CA SER A 136 -4.36 13.59 3.60
C SER A 136 -3.82 12.51 4.52
N VAL A 137 -3.47 11.36 3.95
CA VAL A 137 -2.93 10.20 4.67
C VAL A 137 -1.46 10.03 4.35
N VAL A 138 -0.62 10.02 5.36
CA VAL A 138 0.82 9.76 5.26
C VAL A 138 1.11 8.38 5.82
N CYS A 139 1.61 7.49 4.97
CA CYS A 139 2.01 6.15 5.38
C CYS A 139 3.53 6.04 5.48
N SER A 140 4.00 5.39 6.52
CA SER A 140 5.40 5.03 6.68
C SER A 140 5.82 3.92 5.70
N ASN A 141 6.46 2.89 6.18
CA ASN A 141 6.88 1.73 5.39
C ASN A 141 6.37 0.42 6.00
N GLY A 142 6.80 -0.73 5.49
CA GLY A 142 6.39 -2.04 5.99
C GLY A 142 4.88 -2.23 5.96
N ALA A 143 4.29 -2.72 7.06
CA ALA A 143 2.85 -3.01 7.15
C ALA A 143 2.00 -1.76 6.96
N ALA A 144 2.38 -0.64 7.58
CA ALA A 144 1.68 0.63 7.48
C ALA A 144 1.54 1.13 6.03
N CYS A 145 2.54 0.87 5.17
CA CYS A 145 2.48 1.20 3.75
C CYS A 145 1.75 0.13 2.93
N VAL A 146 2.23 -1.12 3.02
CA VAL A 146 1.77 -2.19 2.11
C VAL A 146 0.27 -2.45 2.28
N ILE A 147 -0.19 -2.62 3.51
CA ILE A 147 -1.59 -2.94 3.79
C ILE A 147 -2.49 -1.75 3.44
N THR A 148 -2.07 -0.53 3.79
CA THR A 148 -2.84 0.67 3.45
C THR A 148 -2.99 0.81 1.93
N PHE A 149 -1.92 0.62 1.16
CA PHE A 149 -2.02 0.69 -0.31
C PHE A 149 -2.80 -0.47 -0.93
N GLN A 150 -2.94 -1.61 -0.27
CA GLN A 150 -3.80 -2.70 -0.75
C GLN A 150 -5.28 -2.48 -0.41
N ALA A 151 -5.59 -2.07 0.82
CA ALA A 151 -6.95 -2.08 1.37
C ALA A 151 -7.66 -0.70 1.36
N ALA A 152 -6.93 0.40 1.16
CA ALA A 152 -7.52 1.74 1.19
C ALA A 152 -8.46 1.97 0.00
N ASP A 153 -9.69 2.40 0.28
CA ASP A 153 -10.63 2.95 -0.70
C ASP A 153 -10.52 4.48 -0.70
N ILE A 154 -9.92 5.03 -1.77
CA ILE A 154 -9.57 6.44 -1.86
C ILE A 154 -10.76 7.26 -2.33
N LYS A 155 -11.21 8.20 -1.50
CA LYS A 155 -12.27 9.15 -1.80
C LYS A 155 -11.74 10.34 -2.61
N LYS A 156 -12.65 11.10 -3.21
CA LYS A 156 -12.33 12.30 -3.99
C LYS A 156 -11.50 13.29 -3.17
N GLY A 157 -10.43 13.83 -3.75
CA GLY A 157 -9.57 14.83 -3.14
C GLY A 157 -8.59 14.30 -2.09
N GLN A 158 -8.78 13.06 -1.60
CA GLN A 158 -7.82 12.44 -0.68
C GLN A 158 -6.45 12.26 -1.32
N ARG A 159 -5.42 12.40 -0.51
CA ARG A 159 -4.04 12.11 -0.91
C ARG A 159 -3.46 11.03 0.00
N LEU A 160 -2.75 10.08 -0.60
CA LEU A 160 -2.06 9.02 0.10
C LEU A 160 -0.57 9.08 -0.24
N TYR A 161 0.23 9.48 0.76
CA TYR A 161 1.67 9.66 0.62
C TYR A 161 2.46 8.48 1.15
N THR A 162 3.53 8.12 0.47
CA THR A 162 4.55 7.19 0.95
C THR A 162 5.88 7.45 0.25
N ASN A 163 6.96 6.90 0.80
CA ASN A 163 8.28 6.93 0.17
C ASN A 163 8.73 5.54 -0.32
N SER A 164 7.82 4.70 -0.79
CA SER A 164 8.10 3.29 -1.13
C SER A 164 9.26 3.07 -2.10
N GLY A 165 9.78 4.10 -2.75
CA GLY A 165 11.01 4.05 -3.55
C GLY A 165 12.25 3.72 -2.70
N CYS A 166 12.51 4.50 -1.66
CA CYS A 166 13.59 4.26 -0.69
C CYS A 166 13.13 3.43 0.50
N ALA A 167 11.85 3.52 0.86
CA ALA A 167 11.20 2.84 1.98
C ALA A 167 11.93 3.07 3.32
N ALA A 168 12.44 4.28 3.54
CA ALA A 168 13.17 4.63 4.76
C ALA A 168 12.28 4.49 5.99
N MET A 169 12.76 3.77 7.00
CA MET A 169 12.13 3.73 8.31
C MET A 169 12.22 5.12 8.98
N GLY A 170 11.18 5.47 9.76
CA GLY A 170 11.10 6.79 10.39
C GLY A 170 10.59 7.91 9.49
N TYR A 171 10.15 7.61 8.26
CA TYR A 171 9.65 8.61 7.31
C TYR A 171 8.27 9.19 7.71
N GLY A 172 7.36 8.34 8.21
CA GLY A 172 5.93 8.68 8.33
C GLY A 172 5.69 9.91 9.21
N LEU A 173 6.26 9.94 10.41
CA LEU A 173 6.01 11.03 11.36
C LEU A 173 6.57 12.38 10.86
N PRO A 174 7.83 12.50 10.41
CA PRO A 174 8.34 13.74 9.81
C PRO A 174 7.58 14.17 8.55
N ALA A 175 7.15 13.22 7.74
CA ALA A 175 6.36 13.53 6.54
C ALA A 175 4.96 14.04 6.89
N ALA A 176 4.34 13.52 7.96
CA ALA A 176 3.07 14.04 8.47
C ALA A 176 3.21 15.47 9.00
N VAL A 177 4.34 15.79 9.66
CA VAL A 177 4.68 17.17 10.04
C VAL A 177 4.77 18.06 8.79
N GLY A 178 5.49 17.61 7.75
CA GLY A 178 5.58 18.36 6.48
C GLY A 178 4.23 18.54 5.81
N ALA A 179 3.39 17.51 5.77
CA ALA A 179 2.03 17.58 5.22
C ALA A 179 1.15 18.58 5.99
N SER A 180 1.18 18.53 7.32
CA SER A 180 0.41 19.45 8.18
C SER A 180 0.79 20.93 7.97
N VAL A 181 2.07 21.21 7.74
CA VAL A 181 2.53 22.58 7.46
C VAL A 181 2.17 23.02 6.04
N SER A 182 2.23 22.11 5.06
CA SER A 182 1.93 22.44 3.66
C SER A 182 0.44 22.45 3.32
N GLU A 183 -0.38 21.75 4.09
CA GLU A 183 -1.83 21.61 3.88
C GLU A 183 -2.58 21.95 5.19
N PRO A 184 -2.48 23.21 5.71
CA PRO A 184 -2.97 23.57 7.04
C PRO A 184 -4.48 23.44 7.22
N ASP A 185 -5.24 23.45 6.13
CA ASP A 185 -6.70 23.33 6.14
C ASP A 185 -7.19 21.87 6.03
N LYS A 186 -6.25 20.90 5.90
CA LYS A 186 -6.57 19.50 5.77
C LYS A 186 -6.32 18.73 7.06
N ARG A 187 -7.15 17.72 7.29
CA ARG A 187 -6.88 16.74 8.34
C ARG A 187 -5.77 15.80 7.88
N ILE A 188 -4.74 15.68 8.71
CA ILE A 188 -3.57 14.86 8.43
C ILE A 188 -3.63 13.60 9.28
N ILE A 189 -3.67 12.46 8.60
CA ILE A 189 -3.62 11.13 9.20
C ILE A 189 -2.24 10.54 8.96
N CYS A 190 -1.56 10.14 10.03
CA CYS A 190 -0.27 9.45 9.96
C CYS A 190 -0.47 7.97 10.29
N VAL A 191 -0.21 7.07 9.35
CA VAL A 191 -0.20 5.62 9.58
C VAL A 191 1.25 5.16 9.67
N GLU A 192 1.69 4.80 10.87
CA GLU A 192 3.09 4.47 11.17
C GLU A 192 3.20 3.02 11.67
N GLY A 193 4.35 2.38 11.51
CA GLY A 193 4.66 1.07 12.10
C GLY A 193 5.48 1.21 13.38
N ASP A 194 5.28 0.31 14.34
CA ASP A 194 5.93 0.34 15.65
C ASP A 194 7.46 0.41 15.58
N GLY A 195 8.09 -0.38 14.72
CA GLY A 195 9.53 -0.36 14.55
C GLY A 195 10.05 0.87 13.81
N SER A 196 9.29 1.39 12.85
CA SER A 196 9.63 2.59 12.09
C SER A 196 9.47 3.86 12.95
N PHE A 197 8.43 3.92 13.75
CA PHE A 197 8.15 5.01 14.69
C PHE A 197 9.32 5.26 15.66
N MET A 198 9.99 4.19 16.11
CA MET A 198 11.16 4.28 16.99
C MET A 198 12.34 5.09 16.42
N MET A 199 12.39 5.27 15.10
CA MET A 199 13.48 5.99 14.44
C MET A 199 13.38 7.52 14.61
N ASN A 200 12.14 8.05 14.70
CA ASN A 200 11.87 9.49 14.76
C ASN A 200 10.78 9.86 15.79
N MET A 201 10.61 9.07 16.82
CA MET A 201 9.61 9.31 17.88
C MET A 201 9.75 10.68 18.54
N GLN A 202 10.99 11.24 18.62
CA GLN A 202 11.25 12.57 19.17
C GLN A 202 10.50 13.68 18.42
N GLU A 203 10.06 13.46 17.18
CA GLU A 203 9.27 14.43 16.42
C GLU A 203 7.86 14.67 17.01
N LEU A 204 7.43 13.84 17.96
CA LEU A 204 6.24 14.15 18.77
C LEU A 204 6.38 15.50 19.46
N GLN A 205 7.60 15.88 19.92
CA GLN A 205 7.83 17.19 20.51
C GLN A 205 7.68 18.31 19.47
N THR A 206 8.08 18.09 18.24
CA THR A 206 7.87 19.05 17.13
C THR A 206 6.35 19.25 16.88
N ILE A 207 5.57 18.18 16.90
CA ILE A 207 4.11 18.21 16.73
C ILE A 207 3.45 19.01 17.86
N VAL A 208 3.79 18.71 19.10
CA VAL A 208 3.21 19.37 20.29
C VAL A 208 3.60 20.85 20.34
N TYR A 209 4.89 21.15 20.17
CA TYR A 209 5.39 22.53 20.24
C TYR A 209 4.73 23.44 19.19
N ASN A 210 4.47 22.93 17.99
CA ASN A 210 3.83 23.68 16.91
C ASN A 210 2.30 23.51 16.86
N ASN A 211 1.72 22.78 17.81
CA ASN A 211 0.29 22.49 17.89
C ASN A 211 -0.28 21.96 16.54
N LEU A 212 0.43 21.00 15.92
CA LEU A 212 0.04 20.43 14.64
C LEU A 212 -1.09 19.39 14.83
N ASP A 213 -2.19 19.57 14.13
CA ASP A 213 -3.36 18.68 14.22
C ASP A 213 -3.18 17.39 13.42
N ILE A 214 -2.36 16.48 13.93
CA ILE A 214 -2.03 15.19 13.29
C ILE A 214 -2.66 14.03 14.07
N LYS A 215 -3.38 13.14 13.37
CA LYS A 215 -3.97 11.92 13.90
C LYS A 215 -3.02 10.76 13.62
N ILE A 216 -2.36 10.23 14.64
CA ILE A 216 -1.34 9.20 14.50
C ILE A 216 -1.97 7.85 14.83
N PHE A 217 -2.00 6.93 13.86
CA PHE A 217 -2.35 5.52 14.04
C PHE A 217 -1.08 4.67 13.93
N LEU A 218 -0.66 4.09 15.04
CA LEU A 218 0.51 3.23 15.11
C LEU A 218 0.10 1.77 14.94
N ILE A 219 0.45 1.16 13.83
CA ILE A 219 0.27 -0.27 13.61
C ILE A 219 1.33 -1.03 14.43
N ASN A 220 0.91 -1.56 15.56
CA ASN A 220 1.76 -2.37 16.43
C ASN A 220 1.56 -3.85 16.10
N ASN A 221 2.48 -4.41 15.35
CA ASN A 221 2.57 -5.84 15.04
C ASN A 221 3.78 -6.51 15.75
N ASN A 222 4.25 -5.89 16.82
CA ASN A 222 5.36 -6.38 17.67
C ASN A 222 6.67 -6.53 16.90
N GLY A 223 7.02 -5.55 16.05
CA GLY A 223 8.33 -5.43 15.40
C GLY A 223 8.35 -5.40 13.88
N TYR A 224 9.35 -6.02 13.26
CA TYR A 224 9.63 -5.89 11.82
C TYR A 224 8.93 -6.97 10.99
N HIS A 225 7.66 -6.77 10.71
CA HIS A 225 6.81 -7.73 10.00
C HIS A 225 7.36 -8.17 8.64
N SER A 226 7.83 -7.24 7.81
CA SER A 226 8.38 -7.55 6.48
C SER A 226 9.60 -8.47 6.56
N ILE A 227 10.46 -8.25 7.56
CA ILE A 227 11.65 -9.09 7.79
C ILE A 227 11.21 -10.47 8.29
N ARG A 228 10.25 -10.53 9.22
CA ARG A 228 9.70 -11.79 9.72
C ARG A 228 9.12 -12.63 8.59
N GLN A 229 8.26 -12.06 7.74
CA GLN A 229 7.68 -12.77 6.59
C GLN A 229 8.77 -13.29 5.64
N THR A 230 9.83 -12.50 5.42
CA THR A 230 10.97 -12.91 4.60
C THR A 230 11.74 -14.06 5.23
N GLN A 231 12.04 -13.98 6.54
CA GLN A 231 12.71 -15.05 7.26
C GLN A 231 11.87 -16.34 7.30
N THR A 232 10.55 -16.21 7.50
CA THR A 232 9.61 -17.34 7.44
C THR A 232 9.68 -18.07 6.11
N ASN A 233 9.64 -17.31 5.02
CA ASN A 233 9.59 -17.88 3.65
C ASN A 233 10.93 -18.49 3.22
N LEU A 234 12.06 -17.81 3.51
CA LEU A 234 13.39 -18.25 3.04
C LEU A 234 14.04 -19.26 3.97
N PHE A 235 13.85 -19.11 5.28
CA PHE A 235 14.51 -19.94 6.29
C PHE A 235 13.54 -20.85 7.05
N LYS A 236 12.29 -20.98 6.55
CA LYS A 236 11.22 -21.77 7.20
C LYS A 236 10.96 -21.34 8.65
N GLY A 237 11.17 -20.03 8.93
CA GLY A 237 10.93 -19.43 10.23
C GLY A 237 11.89 -19.77 11.34
N GLN A 238 13.07 -20.36 11.05
CA GLN A 238 14.00 -20.78 12.09
C GLN A 238 15.48 -20.55 11.74
N PRO A 239 16.27 -19.97 12.67
CA PRO A 239 15.85 -19.13 13.80
C PRO A 239 15.44 -17.72 13.34
N TYR A 240 14.47 -17.09 14.01
CA TYR A 240 14.19 -15.67 13.81
C TYR A 240 15.27 -14.81 14.48
N VAL A 241 15.63 -13.69 13.82
CA VAL A 241 16.64 -12.74 14.32
C VAL A 241 16.21 -11.32 14.05
N GLY A 242 16.19 -10.49 15.09
CA GLY A 242 15.98 -9.04 14.97
C GLY A 242 14.59 -8.62 14.47
N ILE A 243 13.55 -9.39 14.78
CA ILE A 243 12.20 -9.15 14.24
C ILE A 243 11.17 -8.68 15.28
N GLY A 244 11.51 -8.63 16.56
CA GLY A 244 10.56 -8.39 17.66
C GLY A 244 10.09 -9.69 18.31
N GLY A 245 9.11 -9.59 19.21
CA GLY A 245 8.50 -10.76 19.84
C GLY A 245 9.46 -11.68 20.61
N GLY A 246 10.50 -11.13 21.24
CA GLY A 246 11.52 -11.90 21.95
C GLY A 246 12.73 -12.34 21.10
N TYR A 247 12.76 -11.94 19.83
CA TYR A 247 13.83 -12.30 18.88
C TYR A 247 14.83 -11.15 18.63
N GLY A 248 15.26 -10.49 19.71
CA GLY A 248 16.35 -9.50 19.68
C GLY A 248 15.93 -8.06 19.39
N LEU A 249 14.63 -7.77 19.37
CA LEU A 249 14.07 -6.42 19.28
C LEU A 249 12.89 -6.28 20.26
N SER A 250 12.73 -5.11 20.84
CA SER A 250 11.54 -4.73 21.60
C SER A 250 11.17 -3.27 21.36
N THR A 251 9.90 -2.94 21.52
CA THR A 251 9.39 -1.58 21.57
C THR A 251 9.04 -1.22 23.02
N PRO A 252 9.03 0.08 23.38
CA PRO A 252 8.57 0.49 24.68
C PRO A 252 7.05 0.31 24.82
N ASP A 253 6.55 0.42 26.02
CA ASP A 253 5.12 0.56 26.31
C ASP A 253 4.67 1.96 25.88
N PHE A 254 4.01 2.06 24.73
CA PHE A 254 3.58 3.34 24.16
C PHE A 254 2.53 4.04 25.04
N SER A 255 1.73 3.30 25.82
CA SER A 255 0.78 3.88 26.75
C SER A 255 1.43 4.73 27.85
N ARG A 256 2.73 4.50 28.11
CA ARG A 256 3.54 5.26 29.06
C ARG A 256 4.38 6.34 28.41
N VAL A 257 4.81 6.11 27.16
CA VAL A 257 5.69 7.03 26.44
C VAL A 257 4.90 8.19 25.84
N ILE A 258 3.78 7.93 25.18
CA ILE A 258 3.02 8.96 24.48
C ILE A 258 2.49 10.06 25.42
N PRO A 259 1.90 9.75 26.58
CA PRO A 259 1.46 10.78 27.52
C PRO A 259 2.59 11.66 28.08
N ALA A 260 3.85 11.18 28.02
CA ALA A 260 5.01 12.02 28.42
C ALA A 260 5.27 13.21 27.47
N PHE A 261 4.67 13.20 26.27
CA PHE A 261 4.63 14.32 25.33
C PHE A 261 3.33 15.15 25.43
N ASP A 262 2.48 14.91 26.45
CA ASP A 262 1.17 15.55 26.58
C ASP A 262 0.22 15.27 25.39
N ILE A 263 0.37 14.12 24.72
CA ILE A 263 -0.49 13.67 23.63
C ILE A 263 -1.50 12.65 24.19
N PRO A 264 -2.82 12.82 23.94
CA PRO A 264 -3.82 11.82 24.30
C PRO A 264 -3.55 10.48 23.61
N TYR A 265 -3.70 9.40 24.37
CA TYR A 265 -3.44 8.04 23.94
C TYR A 265 -4.72 7.22 23.89
N TYR A 266 -4.98 6.59 22.75
CA TYR A 266 -6.04 5.62 22.50
C TYR A 266 -5.44 4.27 22.13
N ARG A 267 -6.25 3.21 22.23
CA ARG A 267 -5.84 1.85 21.86
C ARG A 267 -7.00 1.12 21.20
N ILE A 268 -6.69 0.46 20.08
CA ILE A 268 -7.55 -0.49 19.37
C ILE A 268 -6.82 -1.83 19.33
N ASP A 269 -7.40 -2.91 19.83
CA ASP A 269 -6.82 -4.25 19.82
C ASP A 269 -7.81 -5.35 19.42
N ARG A 270 -9.03 -4.96 19.07
CA ARG A 270 -10.12 -5.85 18.66
C ARG A 270 -11.08 -5.13 17.72
N LEU A 271 -11.95 -5.90 17.08
CA LEU A 271 -12.96 -5.37 16.16
C LEU A 271 -14.10 -4.62 16.90
N ASP A 272 -14.45 -5.09 18.09
CA ASP A 272 -15.49 -4.46 18.89
C ASP A 272 -15.10 -3.05 19.32
N GLY A 273 -15.97 -2.05 19.06
CA GLY A 273 -15.73 -0.64 19.36
C GLY A 273 -14.72 0.06 18.43
N ILE A 274 -14.33 -0.56 17.32
CA ILE A 274 -13.30 0.00 16.41
C ILE A 274 -13.77 1.31 15.76
N ASN A 275 -15.02 1.38 15.28
CA ASN A 275 -15.54 2.56 14.58
C ASN A 275 -15.65 3.74 15.55
N GLU A 276 -16.16 3.50 16.76
CA GLU A 276 -16.28 4.52 17.80
C GLU A 276 -14.92 5.10 18.17
N THR A 277 -13.91 4.25 18.37
CA THR A 277 -12.55 4.71 18.70
C THR A 277 -11.90 5.45 17.53
N ILE A 278 -12.08 4.97 16.30
CA ILE A 278 -11.58 5.70 15.10
C ILE A 278 -12.24 7.07 15.03
N ASP A 279 -13.57 7.15 15.18
CA ASP A 279 -14.31 8.42 15.14
C ASP A 279 -13.83 9.41 16.22
N GLU A 280 -13.63 8.95 17.47
CA GLU A 280 -13.06 9.78 18.53
C GLU A 280 -11.68 10.32 18.18
N VAL A 281 -10.80 9.48 17.63
CA VAL A 281 -9.43 9.86 17.26
C VAL A 281 -9.41 10.85 16.10
N ILE A 282 -10.15 10.57 15.02
CA ILE A 282 -10.12 11.45 13.84
C ILE A 282 -10.79 12.81 14.07
N ASN A 283 -11.74 12.90 15.02
CA ASN A 283 -12.43 14.13 15.38
C ASN A 283 -11.83 14.82 16.62
N HIS A 284 -10.79 14.26 17.22
CA HIS A 284 -10.08 14.90 18.33
C HIS A 284 -9.47 16.24 17.87
N LYS A 285 -9.51 17.28 18.69
CA LYS A 285 -8.88 18.56 18.40
C LYS A 285 -7.41 18.54 18.86
N GLY A 286 -6.51 18.83 17.95
CA GLY A 286 -5.07 18.80 18.19
C GLY A 286 -4.47 17.38 17.96
N PRO A 287 -3.17 17.21 18.27
CA PRO A 287 -2.50 15.94 18.08
C PRO A 287 -3.06 14.84 18.95
N VAL A 288 -3.17 13.64 18.41
CA VAL A 288 -3.69 12.48 19.11
C VAL A 288 -2.99 11.21 18.57
N PHE A 289 -2.84 10.23 19.44
CA PHE A 289 -2.17 8.98 19.14
C PHE A 289 -3.07 7.78 19.45
N CYS A 290 -3.21 6.89 18.49
CA CYS A 290 -3.91 5.64 18.63
C CYS A 290 -2.97 4.47 18.33
N GLU A 291 -2.70 3.62 19.32
CA GLU A 291 -2.01 2.36 19.12
C GLU A 291 -3.00 1.31 18.62
N VAL A 292 -2.74 0.77 17.45
CA VAL A 292 -3.52 -0.30 16.81
C VAL A 292 -2.75 -1.59 16.90
N VAL A 293 -3.09 -2.41 17.89
CA VAL A 293 -2.44 -3.72 18.11
C VAL A 293 -3.09 -4.74 17.20
N VAL A 294 -2.30 -5.26 16.27
CA VAL A 294 -2.81 -6.15 15.22
C VAL A 294 -2.22 -7.55 15.33
N ASP A 295 -2.93 -8.51 14.72
CA ASP A 295 -2.43 -9.87 14.57
C ASP A 295 -1.07 -9.87 13.87
N TRP A 296 -0.07 -10.32 14.57
CA TRP A 296 1.28 -10.35 14.05
C TRP A 296 1.52 -11.49 13.04
N HIS A 297 0.62 -12.47 12.96
CA HIS A 297 0.69 -13.58 12.01
C HIS A 297 0.13 -13.21 10.63
N GLN A 298 -0.71 -12.15 10.54
CA GLN A 298 -1.25 -11.72 9.26
C GLN A 298 -0.14 -11.27 8.32
N ASN A 299 0.15 -12.07 7.31
CA ASN A 299 1.13 -11.73 6.26
C ASN A 299 0.55 -10.74 5.24
N PHE A 300 1.44 -10.07 4.49
CA PHE A 300 1.01 -9.33 3.29
C PHE A 300 0.44 -10.32 2.28
N ALA A 301 -0.82 -10.13 1.92
CA ALA A 301 -1.55 -10.98 0.99
C ALA A 301 -2.60 -10.17 0.21
N PRO A 302 -2.53 -10.18 -1.14
CA PRO A 302 -1.58 -10.93 -1.95
C PRO A 302 -0.20 -10.25 -2.03
N LYS A 303 0.83 -11.05 -2.36
CA LYS A 303 2.19 -10.55 -2.57
C LYS A 303 2.91 -11.40 -3.62
N SER A 304 3.67 -10.77 -4.51
CA SER A 304 4.58 -11.50 -5.40
C SER A 304 5.57 -12.32 -4.58
N SER A 305 5.78 -13.54 -4.98
CA SER A 305 6.67 -14.49 -4.32
C SER A 305 7.61 -15.15 -5.31
N SER A 306 8.76 -15.60 -4.82
CA SER A 306 9.64 -16.45 -5.61
C SER A 306 9.21 -17.90 -5.51
N LYS A 307 9.39 -18.65 -6.59
CA LYS A 307 9.17 -20.11 -6.64
C LYS A 307 10.52 -20.81 -6.66
N VAL A 308 10.61 -21.91 -5.93
CA VAL A 308 11.76 -22.81 -6.02
C VAL A 308 11.39 -23.90 -7.02
N LEU A 309 12.14 -23.97 -8.12
CA LEU A 309 11.97 -25.01 -9.12
C LEU A 309 12.50 -26.37 -8.63
N PRO A 310 12.11 -27.48 -9.27
CA PRO A 310 12.58 -28.81 -8.88
C PRO A 310 14.10 -28.98 -8.87
N ASP A 311 14.82 -28.19 -9.67
CA ASP A 311 16.28 -28.14 -9.72
C ASP A 311 16.92 -27.29 -8.62
N GLY A 312 16.11 -26.73 -7.72
CA GLY A 312 16.54 -25.84 -6.63
C GLY A 312 16.75 -24.38 -7.05
N LYS A 313 16.57 -24.02 -8.32
CA LYS A 313 16.69 -22.65 -8.79
C LYS A 313 15.51 -21.81 -8.29
N ILE A 314 15.82 -20.62 -7.76
CA ILE A 314 14.80 -19.65 -7.34
C ILE A 314 14.47 -18.76 -8.53
N VAL A 315 13.19 -18.67 -8.89
CA VAL A 315 12.68 -17.80 -9.96
C VAL A 315 11.59 -16.90 -9.40
N SER A 316 11.52 -15.67 -9.89
CA SER A 316 10.39 -14.79 -9.60
C SER A 316 9.16 -15.29 -10.35
N ALA A 317 8.04 -15.40 -9.65
CA ALA A 317 6.75 -15.64 -10.30
C ALA A 317 6.37 -14.44 -11.18
N ALA A 318 5.45 -14.63 -12.13
CA ALA A 318 4.80 -13.55 -12.84
C ALA A 318 4.10 -12.61 -11.85
N VAL A 319 3.93 -11.34 -12.22
CA VAL A 319 3.41 -10.32 -11.28
C VAL A 319 1.97 -10.62 -10.83
N ASP A 320 1.20 -11.30 -11.64
CA ASP A 320 -0.18 -11.76 -11.39
C ASP A 320 -0.26 -13.11 -10.65
N ASP A 321 0.81 -13.91 -10.65
CA ASP A 321 0.87 -15.17 -9.90
C ASP A 321 1.36 -14.92 -8.45
N MET A 322 0.48 -14.34 -7.66
CA MET A 322 0.77 -13.85 -6.30
C MET A 322 0.51 -14.91 -5.22
N ALA A 323 1.32 -14.87 -4.17
CA ALA A 323 1.07 -15.66 -2.97
C ALA A 323 0.01 -15.00 -2.05
N PRO A 324 -0.85 -15.78 -1.36
CA PRO A 324 -1.03 -17.24 -1.50
C PRO A 324 -1.46 -17.59 -2.93
N PHE A 325 -0.84 -18.60 -3.52
CA PHE A 325 -1.10 -18.96 -4.91
C PHE A 325 -2.53 -19.47 -5.08
N LEU A 326 -3.20 -19.03 -6.15
CA LEU A 326 -4.49 -19.56 -6.55
C LEU A 326 -4.33 -21.01 -7.07
N ASP A 327 -5.42 -21.77 -7.02
CA ASP A 327 -5.51 -23.01 -7.79
C ASP A 327 -5.16 -22.74 -9.27
N ARG A 328 -4.51 -23.68 -9.92
CA ARG A 328 -4.02 -23.47 -11.30
C ARG A 328 -5.13 -23.29 -12.30
N GLU A 329 -6.23 -24.01 -12.17
CA GLU A 329 -7.40 -23.85 -13.02
C GLU A 329 -8.03 -22.45 -12.83
N GLU A 330 -8.16 -22.01 -11.59
CA GLU A 330 -8.62 -20.66 -11.27
C GLU A 330 -7.67 -19.59 -11.82
N TYR A 331 -6.35 -19.77 -11.63
CA TYR A 331 -5.36 -18.82 -12.16
C TYR A 331 -5.47 -18.69 -13.67
N GLU A 332 -5.48 -19.82 -14.40
CA GLU A 332 -5.58 -19.84 -15.87
C GLU A 332 -6.91 -19.25 -16.37
N SER A 333 -8.02 -19.47 -15.64
CA SER A 333 -9.33 -18.92 -16.01
C SER A 333 -9.42 -17.39 -15.97
N ASN A 334 -8.47 -16.73 -15.31
CA ASN A 334 -8.38 -15.27 -15.29
C ASN A 334 -7.49 -14.70 -16.42
N HIS A 335 -7.04 -15.52 -17.36
CA HIS A 335 -6.36 -15.06 -18.56
C HIS A 335 -7.32 -15.10 -19.75
N LEU A 336 -7.37 -13.99 -20.47
CA LEU A 336 -8.14 -13.90 -21.71
C LEU A 336 -7.32 -14.53 -22.85
N ALA A 337 -8.00 -15.27 -23.73
CA ALA A 337 -7.39 -15.98 -24.84
C ALA A 337 -6.85 -15.03 -25.94
#